data_5ed827a4cf1e51bb192b75f2fb3cfa45
#
_entry.id   5ed827a4cf1e51bb192b75f2fb3cfa45
#
_cell.length_a   1.000
_cell.length_b   1.000
_cell.length_c   1.000
_cell.angle_alpha   90.00
_cell.angle_beta   90.00
_cell.angle_gamma   90.00
#
_symmetry.space_group_name_H-M   'P 1'
#
loop_
_entity.id
_entity.type
_entity.pdbx_description
1 polymer ?
#
loop_
_entity_poly.entity_id
_entity_poly.type
_entity_poly.pdbx_seq_one_letter_code
_entity_poly.pdbx_strand_id
1 'polypeptide(L)'
;MFITGSHKGCPYNFQDVKKSNIVSIGLRAKTARAIAVVLGGTIEAPLVLAKLEIALADPKIPATAQPYHEVMDLSWEESQKAVRKSTAAIEAIARKALGRLIKKLQVDGMRVSGVGIVGAKDRDLARIGNYHIRAHAAEGVLFRRVLDLAADANGLKRRTFSDRELDQIAVNELGAKSGGVKRKLNDLGRTLPPPWRADEKQATTAAWLVLHGPRK
;
A
#
# COMPACT_ATOMS: atom_id res chain seq x y z
N MET A 1 23.57 9.46 0.74
CA MET A 1 23.96 9.42 -0.68
C MET A 1 22.72 9.82 -1.47
N PHE A 2 22.73 11.02 -2.01
CA PHE A 2 21.61 11.61 -2.75
C PHE A 2 21.60 11.02 -4.15
N ILE A 3 20.50 10.37 -4.54
CA ILE A 3 20.31 10.00 -5.94
C ILE A 3 19.62 11.20 -6.61
N THR A 4 20.43 12.04 -7.22
CA THR A 4 20.01 13.04 -8.21
C THR A 4 19.79 12.30 -9.53
N GLY A 5 18.60 11.73 -9.73
CA GLY A 5 18.16 11.22 -11.03
C GLY A 5 17.59 12.36 -11.85
N SER A 6 18.30 12.78 -12.89
CA SER A 6 17.87 13.78 -13.86
C SER A 6 16.53 13.40 -14.49
N HIS A 7 15.60 14.37 -14.58
CA HIS A 7 14.29 14.30 -15.23
C HIS A 7 14.42 14.18 -16.77
N LYS A 8 14.97 13.06 -17.27
CA LYS A 8 14.88 12.73 -18.69
C LYS A 8 14.15 11.39 -18.82
N GLY A 9 12.87 11.44 -19.25
CA GLY A 9 12.14 10.28 -19.71
C GLY A 9 10.92 9.83 -18.88
N CYS A 10 10.20 10.72 -18.20
CA CYS A 10 8.85 10.38 -17.76
C CYS A 10 7.89 10.67 -18.93
N PRO A 11 7.25 9.65 -19.54
CA PRO A 11 6.40 9.86 -20.72
C PRO A 11 5.03 10.46 -20.38
N TYR A 12 4.84 10.98 -19.17
CA TYR A 12 3.56 11.49 -18.71
C TYR A 12 3.48 12.99 -18.85
N ASN A 13 2.53 13.42 -19.69
CA ASN A 13 2.18 14.82 -19.88
C ASN A 13 1.49 15.35 -18.62
N PHE A 14 2.24 16.03 -17.76
CA PHE A 14 1.73 16.69 -16.56
C PHE A 14 0.63 17.73 -16.84
N GLN A 15 0.36 18.05 -18.09
CA GLN A 15 -0.67 19.02 -18.47
C GLN A 15 -2.09 18.47 -18.31
N ASP A 16 -2.31 17.16 -18.42
CA ASP A 16 -3.64 16.55 -18.21
C ASP A 16 -4.03 16.44 -16.73
N VAL A 17 -3.07 16.49 -15.80
CA VAL A 17 -3.30 16.50 -14.35
C VAL A 17 -3.80 17.87 -13.86
N LYS A 18 -3.67 18.94 -14.66
CA LYS A 18 -4.06 20.31 -14.27
C LYS A 18 -5.58 20.51 -14.04
N LYS A 19 -6.43 19.56 -14.45
CA LYS A 19 -7.89 19.64 -14.19
C LYS A 19 -8.31 19.16 -12.80
N SER A 20 -7.51 18.30 -12.14
CA SER A 20 -7.74 17.91 -10.74
C SER A 20 -6.40 17.49 -10.13
N ASN A 21 -5.90 18.27 -9.18
CA ASN A 21 -4.71 17.94 -8.39
C ASN A 21 -5.00 16.93 -7.28
N ILE A 22 -6.16 16.29 -7.31
CA ILE A 22 -6.57 15.29 -6.33
C ILE A 22 -6.02 13.93 -6.73
N VAL A 23 -5.34 13.28 -5.78
CA VAL A 23 -4.77 11.95 -5.94
C VAL A 23 -5.13 11.05 -4.77
N SER A 24 -5.02 9.76 -4.95
CA SER A 24 -5.08 8.76 -3.88
C SER A 24 -3.81 7.92 -3.86
N ILE A 25 -3.52 7.28 -2.73
CA ILE A 25 -2.42 6.36 -2.59
C ILE A 25 -2.99 4.95 -2.40
N GLY A 26 -2.50 3.99 -3.16
CA GLY A 26 -2.76 2.57 -2.91
C GLY A 26 -1.50 1.90 -2.36
N LEU A 27 -1.66 1.10 -1.33
CA LEU A 27 -0.59 0.39 -0.65
C LEU A 27 -0.88 -1.11 -0.65
N ARG A 28 0.00 -1.91 -1.24
CA ARG A 28 -0.01 -3.36 -1.09
C ARG A 28 0.98 -3.76 -0.01
N ALA A 29 0.47 -4.21 1.14
CA ALA A 29 1.29 -4.66 2.25
C ALA A 29 1.99 -5.99 1.91
N LYS A 30 3.29 -6.05 2.18
CA LYS A 30 4.16 -7.23 2.09
C LYS A 30 5.00 -7.30 3.36
N THR A 31 5.60 -8.45 3.64
CA THR A 31 6.60 -8.56 4.72
C THR A 31 7.73 -7.57 4.47
N ALA A 32 8.04 -6.75 5.45
CA ALA A 32 9.11 -5.74 5.46
C ALA A 32 8.99 -4.57 4.47
N ARG A 33 7.93 -4.50 3.65
CA ARG A 33 7.76 -3.44 2.64
C ARG A 33 6.30 -3.25 2.24
N ALA A 34 6.03 -2.20 1.48
CA ALA A 34 4.78 -2.02 0.75
C ALA A 34 5.06 -1.54 -0.68
N ILE A 35 4.26 -2.02 -1.64
CA ILE A 35 4.21 -1.41 -2.97
C ILE A 35 3.20 -0.26 -2.91
N ALA A 36 3.66 0.94 -3.25
CA ALA A 36 2.83 2.14 -3.27
C ALA A 36 2.60 2.60 -4.71
N VAL A 37 1.35 2.95 -5.00
CA VAL A 37 0.94 3.57 -6.26
C VAL A 37 0.18 4.85 -5.96
N VAL A 38 0.58 5.95 -6.58
CA VAL A 38 -0.15 7.22 -6.57
C VAL A 38 -0.99 7.30 -7.83
N LEU A 39 -2.29 7.45 -7.66
CA LEU A 39 -3.27 7.47 -8.74
C LEU A 39 -4.03 8.80 -8.78
N GLY A 40 -4.11 9.40 -9.95
CA GLY A 40 -4.98 10.52 -10.29
C GLY A 40 -5.88 10.19 -11.48
N GLY A 41 -6.39 11.23 -12.15
CA GLY A 41 -7.26 11.08 -13.31
C GLY A 41 -8.73 10.85 -12.98
N THR A 42 -9.51 10.39 -13.99
CA THR A 42 -10.94 10.10 -13.83
C THR A 42 -11.19 8.60 -13.65
N ILE A 43 -12.44 8.24 -13.38
CA ILE A 43 -12.83 6.82 -13.26
C ILE A 43 -12.65 6.07 -14.58
N GLU A 44 -12.87 6.74 -15.71
CA GLU A 44 -12.75 6.18 -17.06
C GLU A 44 -11.30 6.19 -17.56
N ALA A 45 -10.49 7.16 -17.08
CA ALA A 45 -9.10 7.37 -17.47
C ALA A 45 -8.21 7.55 -16.22
N PRO A 46 -8.00 6.49 -15.43
CA PRO A 46 -7.08 6.52 -14.30
C PRO A 46 -5.65 6.73 -14.78
N LEU A 47 -4.88 7.51 -14.03
CA LEU A 47 -3.50 7.85 -14.36
C LEU A 47 -2.58 7.50 -13.21
N VAL A 48 -1.61 6.62 -13.43
CA VAL A 48 -0.56 6.31 -12.45
C VAL A 48 0.50 7.39 -12.51
N LEU A 49 0.62 8.16 -11.43
CA LEU A 49 1.56 9.28 -11.32
C LEU A 49 2.90 8.86 -10.71
N ALA A 50 2.86 7.88 -9.82
CA ALA A 50 4.07 7.30 -9.22
C ALA A 50 3.82 5.85 -8.83
N LYS A 51 4.89 5.08 -8.90
CA LYS A 51 4.98 3.70 -8.42
C LYS A 51 6.32 3.53 -7.71
N LEU A 52 6.30 3.08 -6.46
CA LEU A 52 7.50 2.95 -5.64
C LEU A 52 7.34 1.85 -4.60
N GLU A 53 8.46 1.39 -4.07
CA GLU A 53 8.50 0.53 -2.90
C GLU A 53 8.76 1.38 -1.66
N ILE A 54 8.02 1.12 -0.59
CA ILE A 54 8.20 1.71 0.73
C ILE A 54 8.81 0.63 1.63
N ALA A 55 10.03 0.82 2.10
CA ALA A 55 10.63 -0.04 3.10
C ALA A 55 9.92 0.14 4.46
N LEU A 56 9.57 -0.98 5.11
CA LEU A 56 8.95 -1.05 6.43
C LEU A 56 9.87 -1.70 7.47
N ALA A 57 11.07 -2.10 7.07
CA ALA A 57 12.10 -2.64 7.94
C ALA A 57 13.34 -1.75 7.93
N ASP A 58 14.09 -1.75 9.03
CA ASP A 58 15.38 -1.10 9.15
C ASP A 58 16.49 -2.17 9.16
N PRO A 59 17.42 -2.16 8.20
CA PRO A 59 18.54 -3.11 8.18
C PRO A 59 19.40 -3.08 9.44
N LYS A 60 19.38 -1.97 10.19
CA LYS A 60 20.08 -1.84 11.48
C LYS A 60 19.34 -2.52 12.62
N ILE A 61 18.08 -2.90 12.42
CA ILE A 61 17.24 -3.60 13.40
C ILE A 61 16.67 -4.84 12.69
N PRO A 62 17.45 -5.94 12.57
CA PRO A 62 17.06 -7.13 11.79
C PRO A 62 15.68 -7.67 12.16
N ALA A 63 15.31 -7.65 13.45
CA ALA A 63 14.00 -8.08 13.94
C ALA A 63 12.82 -7.29 13.35
N THR A 64 13.04 -6.21 12.60
CA THR A 64 11.96 -5.50 11.86
C THR A 64 11.62 -6.15 10.53
N ALA A 65 12.46 -7.04 10.01
CA ALA A 65 12.23 -7.70 8.74
C ALA A 65 11.17 -8.81 8.86
N GLN A 66 11.32 -9.69 9.83
CA GLN A 66 10.42 -10.83 10.08
C GLN A 66 10.22 -11.07 11.59
N PRO A 67 9.58 -10.15 12.31
CA PRO A 67 9.54 -10.16 13.78
C PRO A 67 8.95 -11.43 14.37
N TYR A 68 7.95 -12.03 13.74
CA TYR A 68 7.32 -13.26 14.25
C TYR A 68 8.09 -14.54 13.89
N HIS A 69 8.91 -14.52 12.85
CA HIS A 69 9.81 -15.62 12.54
C HIS A 69 10.98 -15.69 13.53
N GLU A 70 11.48 -14.55 13.99
CA GLU A 70 12.54 -14.48 15.01
C GLU A 70 12.14 -15.16 16.35
N VAL A 71 10.84 -15.30 16.59
CA VAL A 71 10.27 -15.79 17.86
C VAL A 71 9.24 -16.90 17.65
N MET A 72 9.27 -17.59 16.51
CA MET A 72 8.23 -18.54 16.12
C MET A 72 8.10 -19.76 17.05
N ASP A 73 9.16 -20.10 17.77
CA ASP A 73 9.21 -21.24 18.70
C ASP A 73 8.57 -20.92 20.07
N LEU A 74 8.25 -19.64 20.32
CA LEU A 74 7.55 -19.23 21.54
C LEU A 74 6.04 -19.50 21.43
N SER A 75 5.39 -19.59 22.59
CA SER A 75 3.93 -19.55 22.64
C SER A 75 3.40 -18.26 21.99
N TRP A 76 2.14 -18.26 21.56
CA TRP A 76 1.56 -17.07 20.93
C TRP A 76 1.61 -15.83 21.83
N GLU A 77 1.33 -16.02 23.11
CA GLU A 77 1.34 -14.93 24.10
C GLU A 77 2.75 -14.35 24.31
N GLU A 78 3.75 -15.22 24.44
CA GLU A 78 5.15 -14.83 24.56
C GLU A 78 5.65 -14.14 23.27
N SER A 79 5.31 -14.66 22.10
CA SER A 79 5.63 -14.05 20.82
C SER A 79 5.10 -12.62 20.72
N GLN A 80 3.85 -12.38 21.12
CA GLN A 80 3.28 -11.03 21.13
C GLN A 80 4.03 -10.07 22.06
N LYS A 81 4.52 -10.55 23.20
CA LYS A 81 5.34 -9.74 24.12
C LYS A 81 6.72 -9.46 23.52
N ALA A 82 7.35 -10.47 22.94
CA ALA A 82 8.70 -10.39 22.39
C ALA A 82 8.80 -9.42 21.21
N VAL A 83 7.79 -9.39 20.31
CA VAL A 83 7.81 -8.53 19.11
C VAL A 83 7.43 -7.07 19.35
N ARG A 84 7.08 -6.67 20.57
CA ARG A 84 6.60 -5.30 20.85
C ARG A 84 7.58 -4.20 20.39
N LYS A 85 8.87 -4.36 20.65
CA LYS A 85 9.90 -3.38 20.27
C LYS A 85 10.06 -3.27 18.76
N SER A 86 10.14 -4.40 18.07
CA SER A 86 10.24 -4.43 16.61
C SER A 86 8.96 -3.88 15.96
N THR A 87 7.78 -4.22 16.48
CA THR A 87 6.51 -3.67 16.02
C THR A 87 6.49 -2.13 16.15
N ALA A 88 6.87 -1.58 17.29
CA ALA A 88 6.93 -0.13 17.49
C ALA A 88 7.92 0.56 16.52
N ALA A 89 9.06 -0.08 16.24
CA ALA A 89 10.01 0.40 15.26
C ALA A 89 9.42 0.40 13.83
N ILE A 90 8.74 -0.69 13.44
CA ILE A 90 8.06 -0.80 12.13
C ILE A 90 6.96 0.26 11.99
N GLU A 91 6.16 0.51 13.03
CA GLU A 91 5.14 1.57 13.05
C GLU A 91 5.75 2.96 12.83
N ALA A 92 6.86 3.26 13.51
CA ALA A 92 7.58 4.53 13.35
C ALA A 92 8.15 4.68 11.93
N ILE A 93 8.70 3.61 11.35
CA ILE A 93 9.22 3.58 9.98
C ILE A 93 8.09 3.84 8.99
N ALA A 94 6.96 3.12 9.10
CA ALA A 94 5.81 3.25 8.21
C ALA A 94 5.23 4.66 8.25
N ARG A 95 5.02 5.23 9.46
CA ARG A 95 4.52 6.59 9.65
C ARG A 95 5.42 7.63 8.98
N LYS A 96 6.74 7.54 9.21
CA LYS A 96 7.73 8.46 8.63
C LYS A 96 7.82 8.33 7.11
N ALA A 97 7.79 7.11 6.59
CA ALA A 97 7.89 6.85 5.16
C ALA A 97 6.65 7.36 4.39
N LEU A 98 5.44 7.08 4.90
CA LEU A 98 4.20 7.58 4.32
C LEU A 98 4.12 9.11 4.43
N GLY A 99 4.49 9.69 5.56
CA GLY A 99 4.54 11.14 5.74
C GLY A 99 5.48 11.85 4.74
N ARG A 100 6.64 11.25 4.44
CA ARG A 100 7.55 11.78 3.40
C ARG A 100 6.92 11.74 2.01
N LEU A 101 6.23 10.66 1.66
CA LEU A 101 5.52 10.55 0.38
C LEU A 101 4.44 11.62 0.25
N ILE A 102 3.61 11.79 1.30
CA ILE A 102 2.55 12.80 1.33
C ILE A 102 3.12 14.20 1.17
N LYS A 103 4.17 14.52 1.94
CA LYS A 103 4.85 15.83 1.87
C LYS A 103 5.40 16.11 0.48
N LYS A 104 6.01 15.10 -0.16
CA LYS A 104 6.48 15.23 -1.54
C LYS A 104 5.34 15.55 -2.49
N LEU A 105 4.23 14.82 -2.42
CA LEU A 105 3.05 15.05 -3.25
C LEU A 105 2.47 16.45 -3.05
N GLN A 106 2.44 16.95 -1.81
CA GLN A 106 1.99 18.30 -1.49
C GLN A 106 2.91 19.38 -2.11
N VAL A 107 4.23 19.19 -2.05
CA VAL A 107 5.21 20.08 -2.69
C VAL A 107 5.02 20.08 -4.22
N ASP A 108 4.69 18.92 -4.80
CA ASP A 108 4.38 18.78 -6.23
C ASP A 108 2.96 19.32 -6.58
N GLY A 109 2.27 19.99 -5.64
CA GLY A 109 0.96 20.62 -5.84
C GLY A 109 -0.23 19.65 -5.78
N MET A 110 -0.03 18.41 -5.34
CA MET A 110 -1.06 17.38 -5.27
C MET A 110 -1.72 17.31 -3.88
N ARG A 111 -3.03 17.06 -3.86
CA ARG A 111 -3.81 16.84 -2.64
C ARG A 111 -4.21 15.37 -2.55
N VAL A 112 -3.73 14.69 -1.50
CA VAL A 112 -4.09 13.28 -1.25
C VAL A 112 -5.50 13.20 -0.67
N SER A 113 -6.42 12.52 -1.35
CA SER A 113 -7.81 12.31 -0.92
C SER A 113 -7.95 11.21 0.12
N GLY A 114 -7.04 10.24 0.11
CA GLY A 114 -7.02 9.10 1.03
C GLY A 114 -6.08 8.00 0.59
N VAL A 115 -6.09 6.91 1.37
CA VAL A 115 -5.23 5.73 1.19
C VAL A 115 -6.07 4.46 1.11
N GLY A 116 -5.81 3.63 0.10
CA GLY A 116 -6.34 2.26 -0.01
C GLY A 116 -5.25 1.26 0.37
N ILE A 117 -5.52 0.38 1.33
CA ILE A 117 -4.54 -0.58 1.85
C ILE A 117 -5.01 -1.99 1.54
N VAL A 118 -4.18 -2.78 0.85
CA VAL A 118 -4.45 -4.19 0.54
C VAL A 118 -3.51 -5.08 1.35
N GLY A 119 -4.08 -6.08 2.02
CA GLY A 119 -3.27 -7.03 2.79
C GLY A 119 -4.09 -8.11 3.46
N ALA A 120 -3.44 -8.85 4.35
CA ALA A 120 -4.05 -9.95 5.06
C ALA A 120 -5.23 -9.47 5.93
N LYS A 121 -6.34 -10.23 5.89
CA LYS A 121 -7.48 -10.00 6.78
C LYS A 121 -7.13 -10.38 8.21
N ASP A 122 -7.70 -9.66 9.17
CA ASP A 122 -7.60 -10.05 10.58
C ASP A 122 -8.22 -11.43 10.78
N ARG A 123 -7.57 -12.25 11.59
CA ARG A 123 -7.98 -13.59 11.96
C ARG A 123 -7.48 -13.95 13.35
N ASP A 124 -8.06 -14.98 13.94
CA ASP A 124 -7.58 -15.53 15.20
C ASP A 124 -6.28 -16.32 14.96
N LEU A 125 -5.16 -15.67 15.24
CA LEU A 125 -3.82 -16.23 15.05
C LEU A 125 -3.49 -17.31 16.12
N ALA A 126 -4.11 -17.24 17.29
CA ALA A 126 -3.89 -18.22 18.36
C ALA A 126 -4.33 -19.63 17.95
N ARG A 127 -5.35 -19.75 17.07
CA ARG A 127 -5.87 -21.03 16.57
C ARG A 127 -4.99 -21.68 15.50
N ILE A 128 -3.95 -21.03 15.02
CA ILE A 128 -3.05 -21.60 14.02
C ILE A 128 -2.02 -22.46 14.74
N GLY A 129 -2.18 -23.79 14.70
CA GLY A 129 -1.32 -24.74 15.42
C GLY A 129 0.10 -24.83 14.84
N ASN A 130 0.29 -24.67 13.52
CA ASN A 130 1.60 -24.68 12.92
C ASN A 130 2.29 -23.31 13.13
N TYR A 131 3.41 -23.31 13.83
CA TYR A 131 4.13 -22.11 14.26
C TYR A 131 4.63 -21.28 13.09
N HIS A 132 5.18 -21.91 12.06
CA HIS A 132 5.68 -21.22 10.87
C HIS A 132 4.53 -20.57 10.06
N ILE A 133 3.41 -21.30 9.86
CA ILE A 133 2.22 -20.73 9.21
C ILE A 133 1.65 -19.57 10.05
N ARG A 134 1.67 -19.70 11.38
CA ARG A 134 1.24 -18.65 12.30
C ARG A 134 2.12 -17.41 12.18
N ALA A 135 3.44 -17.55 12.14
CA ALA A 135 4.39 -16.45 11.97
C ALA A 135 4.13 -15.70 10.67
N HIS A 136 4.02 -16.40 9.53
CA HIS A 136 3.66 -15.78 8.23
C HIS A 136 2.33 -15.03 8.28
N ALA A 137 1.32 -15.63 8.91
CA ALA A 137 0.01 -15.00 9.05
C ALA A 137 0.06 -13.75 9.92
N ALA A 138 0.82 -13.80 11.02
CA ALA A 138 1.00 -12.68 11.95
C ALA A 138 1.72 -11.51 11.28
N GLU A 139 2.77 -11.76 10.52
CA GLU A 139 3.47 -10.73 9.75
C GLU A 139 2.57 -10.11 8.68
N GLY A 140 1.79 -10.91 7.96
CA GLY A 140 0.84 -10.38 6.99
C GLY A 140 -0.17 -9.40 7.62
N VAL A 141 -0.69 -9.71 8.80
CA VAL A 141 -1.59 -8.85 9.57
C VAL A 141 -0.82 -7.63 10.10
N LEU A 142 0.37 -7.81 10.66
CA LEU A 142 1.20 -6.73 11.21
C LEU A 142 1.51 -5.68 10.16
N PHE A 143 2.08 -6.07 9.01
CA PHE A 143 2.50 -5.12 7.98
C PHE A 143 1.31 -4.39 7.31
N ARG A 144 0.13 -5.01 7.22
CA ARG A 144 -1.08 -4.30 6.83
C ARG A 144 -1.50 -3.28 7.89
N ARG A 145 -1.52 -3.70 9.18
CA ARG A 145 -1.95 -2.85 10.30
C ARG A 145 -1.06 -1.63 10.50
N VAL A 146 0.26 -1.76 10.37
CA VAL A 146 1.17 -0.61 10.52
C VAL A 146 0.97 0.44 9.44
N LEU A 147 0.57 0.04 8.21
CA LEU A 147 0.19 0.98 7.15
C LEU A 147 -1.12 1.70 7.46
N ASP A 148 -2.09 0.98 8.05
CA ASP A 148 -3.36 1.57 8.49
C ASP A 148 -3.13 2.62 9.59
N LEU A 149 -2.33 2.29 10.61
CA LEU A 149 -1.91 3.23 11.66
C LEU A 149 -1.10 4.41 11.12
N ALA A 150 -0.22 4.16 10.13
CA ALA A 150 0.55 5.22 9.49
C ALA A 150 -0.34 6.20 8.71
N ALA A 151 -1.38 5.71 8.04
CA ALA A 151 -2.34 6.56 7.34
C ALA A 151 -3.15 7.43 8.32
N ASP A 152 -3.61 6.83 9.42
CA ASP A 152 -4.32 7.51 10.50
C ASP A 152 -3.47 8.62 11.13
N ALA A 153 -2.24 8.29 11.52
CA ALA A 153 -1.28 9.22 12.11
C ALA A 153 -0.87 10.39 11.19
N ASN A 154 -1.08 10.24 9.88
CA ASN A 154 -0.88 11.30 8.88
C ASN A 154 -2.21 12.01 8.50
N GLY A 155 -3.31 11.78 9.23
CA GLY A 155 -4.59 12.45 9.04
C GLY A 155 -5.33 12.06 7.75
N LEU A 156 -5.03 10.91 7.15
CA LEU A 156 -5.64 10.48 5.88
C LEU A 156 -6.86 9.59 6.10
N LYS A 157 -7.90 9.83 5.32
CA LYS A 157 -8.98 8.86 5.16
C LYS A 157 -8.41 7.57 4.59
N ARG A 158 -8.87 6.42 5.10
CA ARG A 158 -8.36 5.12 4.68
C ARG A 158 -9.46 4.10 4.43
N ARG A 159 -9.22 3.19 3.49
CA ARG A 159 -10.02 1.99 3.25
C ARG A 159 -9.08 0.79 3.18
N THR A 160 -9.40 -0.26 3.91
CA THR A 160 -8.60 -1.49 3.93
C THR A 160 -9.37 -2.59 3.20
N PHE A 161 -8.66 -3.34 2.38
CA PHE A 161 -9.18 -4.41 1.54
C PHE A 161 -8.39 -5.71 1.79
N SER A 162 -9.09 -6.83 1.82
CA SER A 162 -8.40 -8.12 1.71
C SER A 162 -8.08 -8.43 0.25
N ASP A 163 -7.01 -9.18 0.02
CA ASP A 163 -6.58 -9.64 -1.31
C ASP A 163 -7.70 -10.41 -2.03
N ARG A 164 -8.53 -11.14 -1.28
CA ARG A 164 -9.60 -12.00 -1.82
C ARG A 164 -10.84 -11.22 -2.26
N GLU A 165 -11.10 -10.08 -1.61
CA GLU A 165 -12.34 -9.29 -1.80
C GLU A 165 -12.13 -8.13 -2.78
N LEU A 166 -10.88 -7.69 -2.96
CA LEU A 166 -10.54 -6.49 -3.71
C LEU A 166 -11.12 -6.46 -5.13
N ASP A 167 -10.97 -7.55 -5.87
CA ASP A 167 -11.41 -7.62 -7.27
C ASP A 167 -12.94 -7.52 -7.37
N GLN A 168 -13.68 -8.19 -6.47
CA GLN A 168 -15.14 -8.13 -6.46
C GLN A 168 -15.64 -6.74 -6.09
N ILE A 169 -15.01 -6.09 -5.08
CA ILE A 169 -15.33 -4.72 -4.69
C ILE A 169 -15.06 -3.77 -5.87
N ALA A 170 -13.95 -3.93 -6.56
CA ALA A 170 -13.61 -3.10 -7.70
C ALA A 170 -14.60 -3.26 -8.87
N VAL A 171 -15.04 -4.48 -9.16
CA VAL A 171 -16.07 -4.73 -10.17
C VAL A 171 -17.39 -4.06 -9.77
N ASN A 172 -17.80 -4.18 -8.53
CA ASN A 172 -19.07 -3.62 -8.05
C ASN A 172 -19.06 -2.07 -8.05
N GLU A 173 -17.96 -1.45 -7.60
CA GLU A 173 -17.91 0.01 -7.41
C GLU A 173 -17.45 0.77 -8.66
N LEU A 174 -16.57 0.17 -9.49
CA LEU A 174 -15.96 0.83 -10.63
C LEU A 174 -16.34 0.21 -11.98
N GLY A 175 -16.71 -1.08 -12.00
CA GLY A 175 -16.79 -1.89 -13.22
C GLY A 175 -17.61 -1.28 -14.34
N ALA A 176 -18.85 -0.86 -14.08
CA ALA A 176 -19.73 -0.27 -15.07
C ALA A 176 -19.24 1.07 -15.62
N LYS A 177 -18.60 1.88 -14.76
CA LYS A 177 -18.10 3.22 -15.10
C LYS A 177 -16.72 3.19 -15.75
N SER A 178 -15.87 2.23 -15.37
CA SER A 178 -14.48 2.15 -15.84
C SER A 178 -14.33 1.50 -17.22
N GLY A 179 -15.38 0.90 -17.75
CA GLY A 179 -15.28 0.10 -18.96
C GLY A 179 -14.50 -1.23 -18.78
N GLY A 180 -14.41 -1.70 -17.53
CA GLY A 180 -13.76 -2.95 -17.14
C GLY A 180 -12.42 -2.77 -16.43
N VAL A 181 -12.43 -2.98 -15.11
CA VAL A 181 -11.26 -2.79 -14.22
C VAL A 181 -10.03 -3.56 -14.72
N LYS A 182 -10.18 -4.86 -14.99
CA LYS A 182 -9.07 -5.72 -15.43
C LYS A 182 -8.43 -5.24 -16.74
N ARG A 183 -9.27 -4.81 -17.71
CA ARG A 183 -8.79 -4.28 -18.97
C ARG A 183 -7.98 -3.02 -18.74
N LYS A 184 -8.51 -2.06 -17.99
CA LYS A 184 -7.81 -0.80 -17.66
C LYS A 184 -6.48 -1.02 -16.95
N LEU A 185 -6.42 -1.94 -15.97
CA LEU A 185 -5.16 -2.28 -15.30
C LEU A 185 -4.12 -2.87 -16.27
N ASN A 186 -4.56 -3.68 -17.23
CA ASN A 186 -3.65 -4.23 -18.24
C ASN A 186 -3.16 -3.13 -19.19
N ASP A 187 -4.05 -2.24 -19.63
CA ASP A 187 -3.71 -1.13 -20.52
C ASP A 187 -2.71 -0.15 -19.86
N LEU A 188 -2.91 0.19 -18.59
CA LEU A 188 -1.94 0.95 -17.81
C LEU A 188 -0.55 0.28 -17.80
N GLY A 189 -0.51 -1.05 -17.64
CA GLY A 189 0.75 -1.78 -17.60
C GLY A 189 1.57 -1.75 -18.88
N ARG A 190 0.93 -1.47 -20.03
CA ARG A 190 1.64 -1.35 -21.33
C ARG A 190 2.45 -0.06 -21.43
N THR A 191 2.08 0.96 -20.67
CA THR A 191 2.70 2.30 -20.71
C THR A 191 3.63 2.55 -19.51
N LEU A 192 3.62 1.67 -18.52
CA LEU A 192 4.40 1.82 -17.30
C LEU A 192 5.70 1.00 -17.34
N PRO A 193 6.79 1.51 -16.76
CA PRO A 193 8.00 0.72 -16.61
C PRO A 193 7.76 -0.52 -15.72
N PRO A 194 8.43 -1.65 -15.96
CA PRO A 194 8.32 -2.83 -15.13
C PRO A 194 8.84 -2.56 -13.69
N PRO A 195 8.42 -3.36 -12.69
CA PRO A 195 7.44 -4.43 -12.78
C PRO A 195 6.00 -3.90 -12.79
N TRP A 196 5.07 -4.66 -13.44
CA TRP A 196 3.63 -4.44 -13.37
C TRP A 196 2.94 -5.79 -13.14
N ARG A 197 3.02 -6.27 -11.92
CA ARG A 197 2.57 -7.58 -11.46
C ARG A 197 1.30 -7.46 -10.62
N ALA A 198 0.93 -8.54 -9.94
CA ALA A 198 -0.25 -8.57 -9.08
C ALA A 198 -0.22 -7.50 -7.98
N ASP A 199 0.94 -7.28 -7.34
CA ASP A 199 1.08 -6.34 -6.24
C ASP A 199 0.83 -4.88 -6.68
N GLU A 200 1.40 -4.46 -7.83
CA GLU A 200 1.19 -3.13 -8.39
C GLU A 200 -0.27 -2.94 -8.84
N LYS A 201 -0.86 -3.96 -9.46
CA LYS A 201 -2.28 -3.93 -9.88
C LYS A 201 -3.21 -3.81 -8.68
N GLN A 202 -2.96 -4.56 -7.60
CA GLN A 202 -3.75 -4.48 -6.37
C GLN A 202 -3.61 -3.12 -5.70
N ALA A 203 -2.39 -2.57 -5.58
CA ALA A 203 -2.19 -1.22 -5.07
C ALA A 203 -2.93 -0.17 -5.92
N THR A 204 -2.86 -0.28 -7.26
CA THR A 204 -3.59 0.61 -8.18
C THR A 204 -5.09 0.51 -8.00
N THR A 205 -5.63 -0.71 -7.88
CA THR A 205 -7.06 -0.94 -7.65
C THR A 205 -7.53 -0.31 -6.35
N ALA A 206 -6.77 -0.46 -5.28
CA ALA A 206 -7.09 0.15 -3.99
C ALA A 206 -7.05 1.68 -4.04
N ALA A 207 -6.06 2.27 -4.73
CA ALA A 207 -6.01 3.70 -4.97
C ALA A 207 -7.26 4.16 -5.75
N TRP A 208 -7.63 3.44 -6.81
CA TRP A 208 -8.78 3.76 -7.67
C TRP A 208 -10.09 3.76 -6.91
N LEU A 209 -10.31 2.75 -6.05
CA LEU A 209 -11.47 2.66 -5.15
C LEU A 209 -11.56 3.82 -4.15
N VAL A 210 -10.41 4.29 -3.64
CA VAL A 210 -10.40 5.45 -2.73
C VAL A 210 -10.65 6.76 -3.48
N LEU A 211 -10.14 6.89 -4.70
CA LEU A 211 -10.28 8.11 -5.49
C LEU A 211 -11.71 8.30 -6.00
N HIS A 212 -12.38 7.21 -6.42
CA HIS A 212 -13.64 7.24 -7.16
C HIS A 212 -14.75 6.32 -6.62
N GLY A 213 -14.47 5.54 -5.59
CA GLY A 213 -15.48 4.70 -4.94
C GLY A 213 -16.54 5.52 -4.20
N PRO A 214 -17.61 4.89 -3.70
CA PRO A 214 -18.67 5.58 -3.00
C PRO A 214 -18.11 6.33 -1.80
N ARG A 215 -18.44 7.60 -1.73
CA ARG A 215 -18.17 8.43 -0.56
C ARG A 215 -19.23 8.09 0.49
N LYS A 216 -18.81 7.41 1.56
CA LYS A 216 -19.64 7.23 2.74
C LYS A 216 -19.82 8.56 3.46
#